data_06fdef98b8d834f04bfd88d16f6b2221
#
_entry.id   06fdef98b8d834f04bfd88d16f6b2221
#
_cell.length_a   1.000
_cell.length_b   1.000
_cell.length_c   1.000
_cell.angle_alpha   90.00
_cell.angle_beta   90.00
_cell.angle_gamma   90.00
#
_symmetry.space_group_name_H-M   'P 1'
#
loop_
_entity.id
_entity.type
_entity.pdbx_description
1 polymer ?
#
loop_
_entity_poly.entity_id
_entity_poly.type
_entity_poly.pdbx_seq_one_letter_code
_entity_poly.pdbx_strand_id
1 'polypeptide(L)'
;DNNRILIGTRRYLEKEGVSLPDEEYEAQHSKNGELQILYLAVSGNLHAMFVLKYVGGRNVARGLAVLQKENIRLMVTCQDPSLTAKHITEVYRLPEGMVTVLDQEQCDAIKAAPDDPADVCCMIHLKGFASLTGGLQAADQAQNAENSATTVQMVSVLFSIVIAALLTSAGSIWELSVATVLMYQAAWSALSIAVCALKQHN
;
A
#
# COMPACT_ATOMS: atom_id res chain seq x y z
N ASP A 1 13.56 -38.69 24.87
CA ASP A 1 13.34 -37.66 25.89
C ASP A 1 12.24 -36.72 25.40
N ASN A 2 11.12 -36.75 26.11
CA ASN A 2 9.94 -35.96 25.70
C ASN A 2 9.98 -34.60 26.38
N ASN A 3 11.00 -33.76 26.07
CA ASN A 3 11.14 -32.44 26.63
C ASN A 3 10.22 -31.46 25.92
N ARG A 4 9.26 -30.87 26.63
CA ARG A 4 8.41 -29.81 26.11
C ARG A 4 9.23 -28.53 25.96
N ILE A 5 9.34 -28.03 24.74
CA ILE A 5 10.03 -26.77 24.42
C ILE A 5 8.98 -25.69 24.18
N LEU A 6 9.11 -24.57 24.88
CA LEU A 6 8.27 -23.38 24.72
C LEU A 6 9.14 -22.21 24.27
N ILE A 7 8.70 -21.51 23.23
CA ILE A 7 9.33 -20.27 22.76
C ILE A 7 8.24 -19.23 22.60
N GLY A 8 8.45 -18.05 23.19
CA GLY A 8 7.46 -16.98 23.09
C GLY A 8 7.79 -15.75 23.92
N THR A 9 6.83 -14.85 23.96
CA THR A 9 6.91 -13.62 24.76
C THR A 9 6.70 -13.91 26.26
N ARG A 10 7.04 -12.96 27.13
CA ARG A 10 6.78 -13.01 28.58
C ARG A 10 5.37 -13.51 28.88
N ARG A 11 4.37 -12.82 28.34
CA ARG A 11 2.94 -13.13 28.56
C ARG A 11 2.57 -14.57 28.22
N TYR A 12 3.17 -15.15 27.17
CA TYR A 12 2.91 -16.53 26.77
C TYR A 12 3.53 -17.52 27.78
N LEU A 13 4.80 -17.31 28.17
CA LEU A 13 5.49 -18.22 29.08
C LEU A 13 4.93 -18.15 30.52
N GLU A 14 4.53 -16.97 30.98
CA GLU A 14 3.84 -16.82 32.27
C GLU A 14 2.51 -17.58 32.29
N LYS A 15 1.74 -17.53 31.20
CA LYS A 15 0.50 -18.30 31.06
C LYS A 15 0.76 -19.82 31.11
N GLU A 16 1.91 -20.25 30.63
CA GLU A 16 2.36 -21.67 30.66
C GLU A 16 3.05 -22.04 32.00
N GLY A 17 3.09 -21.14 32.97
CA GLY A 17 3.62 -21.39 34.31
C GLY A 17 5.15 -21.37 34.41
N VAL A 18 5.86 -20.79 33.47
CA VAL A 18 7.31 -20.65 33.50
C VAL A 18 7.70 -19.42 34.35
N SER A 19 8.61 -19.61 35.29
CA SER A 19 9.19 -18.50 36.05
C SER A 19 10.16 -17.70 35.20
N LEU A 20 9.93 -16.40 35.10
CA LEU A 20 10.73 -15.48 34.29
C LEU A 20 11.47 -14.46 35.16
N PRO A 21 12.54 -13.82 34.64
CA PRO A 21 13.23 -12.73 35.34
C PRO A 21 12.30 -11.54 35.59
N ASP A 22 12.69 -10.66 36.53
CA ASP A 22 11.94 -9.45 36.84
C ASP A 22 11.80 -8.54 35.62
N GLU A 23 10.70 -7.78 35.55
CA GLU A 23 10.44 -6.84 34.45
C GLU A 23 11.54 -5.78 34.33
N GLU A 24 12.17 -5.40 35.45
CA GLU A 24 13.28 -4.45 35.41
C GLU A 24 14.49 -5.00 34.67
N TYR A 25 14.81 -6.28 34.84
CA TYR A 25 15.85 -6.96 34.07
C TYR A 25 15.52 -7.00 32.60
N GLU A 26 14.27 -7.25 32.22
CA GLU A 26 13.79 -7.22 30.86
C GLU A 26 13.91 -5.80 30.26
N ALA A 27 13.48 -4.78 31.00
CA ALA A 27 13.54 -3.39 30.56
C ALA A 27 14.99 -2.92 30.24
N GLN A 28 15.95 -3.33 31.07
CA GLN A 28 17.37 -3.03 30.82
C GLN A 28 17.87 -3.64 29.50
N HIS A 29 17.46 -4.88 29.20
CA HIS A 29 17.92 -5.59 28.00
C HIS A 29 17.12 -5.21 26.75
N SER A 30 15.86 -4.84 26.89
CA SER A 30 15.01 -4.35 25.79
C SER A 30 15.27 -2.89 25.42
N LYS A 31 16.17 -2.20 26.13
CA LYS A 31 16.37 -0.75 25.99
C LYS A 31 15.06 0.03 26.06
N ASN A 32 14.29 -0.24 27.11
CA ASN A 32 12.96 0.37 27.32
C ASN A 32 11.97 0.12 26.19
N GLY A 33 12.02 -1.06 25.56
CA GLY A 33 11.07 -1.48 24.53
C GLY A 33 11.52 -1.26 23.08
N GLU A 34 12.73 -0.72 22.85
CA GLU A 34 13.29 -0.64 21.48
C GLU A 34 13.61 -2.00 20.88
N LEU A 35 13.90 -2.99 21.73
CA LEU A 35 14.25 -4.35 21.34
C LEU A 35 13.18 -5.33 21.84
N GLN A 36 12.87 -6.31 21.02
CA GLN A 36 11.91 -7.35 21.36
C GLN A 36 12.60 -8.49 22.12
N ILE A 37 11.92 -9.04 23.11
CA ILE A 37 12.44 -10.17 23.91
C ILE A 37 11.60 -11.41 23.65
N LEU A 38 12.29 -12.51 23.35
CA LEU A 38 11.72 -13.84 23.31
C LEU A 38 12.43 -14.75 24.30
N TYR A 39 11.66 -15.60 24.96
CA TYR A 39 12.14 -16.57 25.93
C TYR A 39 12.06 -17.99 25.37
N LEU A 40 13.04 -18.80 25.74
CA LEU A 40 13.06 -20.23 25.51
C LEU A 40 13.02 -20.95 26.86
N ALA A 41 12.02 -21.78 27.05
CA ALA A 41 11.92 -22.66 28.19
C ALA A 41 11.89 -24.13 27.76
N VAL A 42 12.53 -24.99 28.53
CA VAL A 42 12.55 -26.44 28.31
C VAL A 42 12.06 -27.11 29.59
N SER A 43 11.04 -27.94 29.47
CA SER A 43 10.42 -28.65 30.60
C SER A 43 10.04 -27.75 31.77
N GLY A 44 9.52 -26.56 31.48
CA GLY A 44 9.08 -25.58 32.47
C GLY A 44 10.17 -24.69 33.04
N ASN A 45 11.45 -24.89 32.71
CA ASN A 45 12.56 -24.08 33.17
C ASN A 45 13.03 -23.11 32.09
N LEU A 46 13.28 -21.87 32.44
CA LEU A 46 13.86 -20.88 31.53
C LEU A 46 15.31 -21.26 31.21
N HIS A 47 15.62 -21.34 29.91
CA HIS A 47 16.96 -21.70 29.41
C HIS A 47 17.65 -20.54 28.73
N ALA A 48 16.92 -19.70 28.00
CA ALA A 48 17.50 -18.58 27.27
C ALA A 48 16.53 -17.42 27.10
N MET A 49 17.10 -16.23 26.99
CA MET A 49 16.43 -14.99 26.59
C MET A 49 17.10 -14.48 25.32
N PHE A 50 16.32 -14.27 24.27
CA PHE A 50 16.79 -13.70 23.02
C PHE A 50 16.36 -12.25 22.91
N VAL A 51 17.31 -11.36 22.66
CA VAL A 51 17.05 -9.95 22.39
C VAL A 51 17.08 -9.73 20.89
N LEU A 52 15.95 -9.39 20.31
CA LEU A 52 15.77 -9.25 18.87
C LEU A 52 15.65 -7.79 18.47
N LYS A 53 16.35 -7.42 17.42
CA LYS A 53 16.19 -6.12 16.78
C LYS A 53 15.61 -6.31 15.38
N TYR A 54 14.41 -5.79 15.16
CA TYR A 54 13.85 -5.75 13.83
C TYR A 54 14.47 -4.59 13.05
N VAL A 55 15.17 -4.91 11.97
CA VAL A 55 15.78 -3.91 11.11
C VAL A 55 15.02 -3.88 9.79
N GLY A 56 14.43 -2.74 9.48
CA GLY A 56 13.70 -2.53 8.24
C GLY A 56 14.63 -2.55 7.03
N GLY A 57 14.31 -3.39 6.04
CA GLY A 57 15.01 -3.43 4.77
C GLY A 57 14.73 -2.20 3.91
N ARG A 58 15.72 -1.72 3.14
CA ARG A 58 15.57 -0.58 2.22
C ARG A 58 14.42 -0.77 1.20
N ASN A 59 14.19 -2.00 0.77
CA ASN A 59 13.11 -2.33 -0.17
C ASN A 59 11.74 -2.08 0.45
N VAL A 60 11.53 -2.51 1.70
CA VAL A 60 10.29 -2.28 2.45
C VAL A 60 10.10 -0.79 2.72
N ALA A 61 11.14 -0.08 3.15
CA ALA A 61 11.07 1.35 3.40
C ALA A 61 10.64 2.15 2.16
N ARG A 62 11.19 1.81 0.98
CA ARG A 62 10.78 2.43 -0.29
C ARG A 62 9.32 2.16 -0.62
N GLY A 63 8.89 0.92 -0.48
CA GLY A 63 7.49 0.56 -0.73
C GLY A 63 6.51 1.27 0.20
N LEU A 64 6.84 1.36 1.49
CA LEU A 64 6.02 2.09 2.47
C LEU A 64 5.97 3.59 2.18
N ALA A 65 7.05 4.19 1.70
CA ALA A 65 7.07 5.60 1.29
C ALA A 65 6.12 5.85 0.09
N VAL A 66 6.03 4.92 -0.86
CA VAL A 66 5.07 4.99 -1.96
C VAL A 66 3.64 4.91 -1.43
N LEU A 67 3.32 3.92 -0.58
CA LEU A 67 1.98 3.79 0.02
C LEU A 67 1.58 5.03 0.82
N GLN A 68 2.53 5.63 1.54
CA GLN A 68 2.30 6.87 2.27
C GLN A 68 1.97 8.04 1.32
N LYS A 69 2.70 8.18 0.23
CA LYS A 69 2.46 9.23 -0.78
C LYS A 69 1.06 9.08 -1.40
N GLU A 70 0.67 7.86 -1.73
CA GLU A 70 -0.63 7.54 -2.33
C GLU A 70 -1.76 7.41 -1.28
N ASN A 71 -1.48 7.68 0.00
CA ASN A 71 -2.44 7.60 1.12
C ASN A 71 -3.11 6.21 1.24
N ILE A 72 -2.37 5.15 0.92
CA ILE A 72 -2.83 3.76 0.98
C ILE A 72 -2.48 3.19 2.36
N ARG A 73 -3.49 2.67 3.07
CA ARG A 73 -3.31 2.00 4.36
C ARG A 73 -2.85 0.56 4.16
N LEU A 74 -2.00 0.09 5.05
CA LEU A 74 -1.45 -1.26 5.02
C LEU A 74 -2.10 -2.10 6.13
N MET A 75 -2.70 -3.21 5.76
CA MET A 75 -3.10 -4.27 6.68
C MET A 75 -2.06 -5.39 6.62
N VAL A 76 -1.52 -5.78 7.77
CA VAL A 76 -0.47 -6.80 7.88
C VAL A 76 -1.02 -8.01 8.61
N THR A 77 -0.94 -9.16 7.97
CA THR A 77 -1.14 -10.45 8.63
C THR A 77 0.21 -10.91 9.16
N CYS A 78 0.35 -11.11 10.45
CA CYS A 78 1.59 -11.56 11.04
C CYS A 78 1.34 -12.69 12.04
N GLN A 79 2.16 -13.74 11.95
CA GLN A 79 2.15 -14.82 12.93
C GLN A 79 3.05 -14.52 14.14
N ASP A 80 3.87 -13.47 14.06
CA ASP A 80 4.75 -13.06 15.14
C ASP A 80 4.03 -12.07 16.07
N PRO A 81 3.67 -12.46 17.29
CA PRO A 81 2.96 -11.61 18.24
C PRO A 81 3.79 -10.41 18.71
N SER A 82 5.10 -10.40 18.44
CA SER A 82 6.00 -9.29 18.79
C SER A 82 5.92 -8.15 17.76
N LEU A 83 5.42 -8.42 16.55
CA LEU A 83 5.31 -7.41 15.49
C LEU A 83 4.00 -6.63 15.62
N THR A 84 4.05 -5.51 16.32
CA THR A 84 2.90 -4.63 16.50
C THR A 84 2.87 -3.50 15.48
N ALA A 85 1.68 -2.94 15.23
CA ALA A 85 1.52 -1.77 14.36
C ALA A 85 2.39 -0.59 14.84
N LYS A 86 2.46 -0.38 16.15
CA LYS A 86 3.30 0.65 16.77
C LYS A 86 4.78 0.45 16.41
N HIS A 87 5.28 -0.78 16.53
CA HIS A 87 6.68 -1.08 16.22
C HIS A 87 7.01 -0.83 14.73
N ILE A 88 6.14 -1.25 13.82
CA ILE A 88 6.32 -0.99 12.37
C ILE A 88 6.32 0.53 12.09
N THR A 89 5.39 1.25 12.68
CA THR A 89 5.25 2.70 12.55
C THR A 89 6.51 3.44 13.03
N GLU A 90 7.07 3.05 14.17
CA GLU A 90 8.29 3.63 14.72
C GLU A 90 9.54 3.31 13.88
N VAL A 91 9.72 2.03 13.49
CA VAL A 91 10.89 1.59 12.70
C VAL A 91 10.96 2.29 11.35
N TYR A 92 9.81 2.49 10.69
CA TYR A 92 9.74 3.10 9.36
C TYR A 92 9.33 4.58 9.38
N ARG A 93 9.08 5.17 10.56
CA ARG A 93 8.65 6.57 10.74
C ARG A 93 7.39 6.90 9.95
N LEU A 94 6.39 6.03 10.03
CA LEU A 94 5.13 6.17 9.34
C LEU A 94 4.13 7.01 10.15
N PRO A 95 3.14 7.63 9.51
CA PRO A 95 2.03 8.27 10.20
C PRO A 95 1.22 7.27 11.03
N GLU A 96 0.66 7.72 12.14
CA GLU A 96 -0.25 6.90 12.95
C GLU A 96 -1.46 6.47 12.12
N GLY A 97 -1.88 5.21 12.32
CA GLY A 97 -3.03 4.64 11.62
C GLY A 97 -2.77 4.20 10.17
N MET A 98 -1.56 4.38 9.64
CA MET A 98 -1.20 3.88 8.30
C MET A 98 -1.06 2.36 8.27
N VAL A 99 -0.63 1.74 9.38
CA VAL A 99 -0.43 0.30 9.49
C VAL A 99 -1.38 -0.28 10.52
N THR A 100 -2.09 -1.34 10.16
CA THR A 100 -2.91 -2.14 11.06
C THR A 100 -2.42 -3.58 11.02
N VAL A 101 -2.08 -4.16 12.17
CA VAL A 101 -1.76 -5.58 12.29
C VAL A 101 -3.05 -6.31 12.66
N LEU A 102 -3.44 -7.26 11.81
CA LEU A 102 -4.66 -8.03 11.99
C LEU A 102 -4.48 -9.11 13.04
N ASP A 103 -5.49 -9.33 13.85
CA ASP A 103 -5.56 -10.46 14.76
C ASP A 103 -5.87 -11.79 14.04
N GLN A 104 -5.81 -12.90 14.76
CA GLN A 104 -6.02 -14.22 14.17
C GLN A 104 -7.45 -14.39 13.62
N GLU A 105 -8.45 -13.86 14.30
CA GLU A 105 -9.86 -13.95 13.89
C GLU A 105 -10.10 -13.18 12.58
N GLN A 106 -9.53 -11.97 12.46
CA GLN A 106 -9.57 -11.17 11.23
C GLN A 106 -8.85 -11.85 10.08
N CYS A 107 -7.67 -12.46 10.35
CA CYS A 107 -6.94 -13.23 9.35
C CYS A 107 -7.73 -14.43 8.84
N ASP A 108 -8.40 -15.15 9.73
CA ASP A 108 -9.21 -16.31 9.38
C ASP A 108 -10.48 -15.90 8.63
N ALA A 109 -11.09 -14.78 8.98
CA ALA A 109 -12.23 -14.21 8.27
C ALA A 109 -11.86 -13.83 6.81
N ILE A 110 -10.67 -13.22 6.60
CA ILE A 110 -10.19 -12.88 5.25
C ILE A 110 -9.95 -14.15 4.42
N LYS A 111 -9.35 -15.19 5.02
CA LYS A 111 -9.11 -16.47 4.33
C LYS A 111 -10.39 -17.23 4.00
N ALA A 112 -11.42 -17.07 4.80
CA ALA A 112 -12.73 -17.70 4.61
C ALA A 112 -13.63 -16.94 3.63
N ALA A 113 -13.29 -15.69 3.28
CA ALA A 113 -14.02 -14.92 2.29
C ALA A 113 -13.96 -15.62 0.93
N PRO A 114 -15.10 -15.79 0.23
CA PRO A 114 -15.11 -16.41 -1.08
C PRO A 114 -14.32 -15.53 -2.08
N ASP A 115 -13.49 -16.16 -2.90
CA ASP A 115 -12.90 -15.50 -4.05
C ASP A 115 -14.01 -15.13 -5.05
N ASP A 116 -14.20 -13.86 -5.34
CA ASP A 116 -15.09 -13.43 -6.41
C ASP A 116 -14.30 -13.44 -7.73
N PRO A 117 -14.58 -14.41 -8.63
CA PRO A 117 -13.88 -14.49 -9.91
C PRO A 117 -14.16 -13.32 -10.86
N ALA A 118 -15.19 -12.51 -10.58
CA ALA A 118 -15.53 -11.34 -11.40
C ALA A 118 -14.56 -10.16 -11.16
N ASP A 119 -13.93 -10.09 -9.98
CA ASP A 119 -13.05 -8.99 -9.58
C ASP A 119 -11.56 -9.38 -9.59
N VAL A 120 -11.16 -10.34 -10.42
CA VAL A 120 -9.76 -10.76 -10.49
C VAL A 120 -8.92 -9.65 -11.13
N CYS A 121 -8.27 -8.88 -10.29
CA CYS A 121 -7.23 -7.96 -10.70
C CYS A 121 -5.86 -8.66 -10.63
N CYS A 122 -5.22 -8.84 -11.79
CA CYS A 122 -3.90 -9.46 -11.86
C CYS A 122 -2.82 -8.39 -12.03
N MET A 123 -1.83 -8.40 -11.13
CA MET A 123 -0.63 -7.59 -11.28
C MET A 123 0.61 -8.47 -11.30
N ILE A 124 1.44 -8.31 -12.33
CA ILE A 124 2.74 -8.97 -12.43
C ILE A 124 3.80 -7.99 -11.95
N HIS A 125 4.54 -8.36 -10.93
CA HIS A 125 5.63 -7.55 -10.40
C HIS A 125 6.89 -8.36 -10.13
N LEU A 126 8.05 -7.69 -10.12
CA LEU A 126 9.32 -8.31 -9.74
C LEU A 126 9.32 -8.61 -8.23
N LYS A 127 10.26 -9.47 -7.83
CA LYS A 127 10.43 -9.84 -6.43
C LYS A 127 10.73 -8.60 -5.56
N GLY A 128 9.89 -8.36 -4.56
CA GLY A 128 10.12 -7.30 -3.57
C GLY A 128 8.94 -6.34 -3.39
N PHE A 129 8.78 -5.86 -2.17
CA PHE A 129 7.67 -5.00 -1.78
C PHE A 129 7.64 -3.66 -2.53
N ALA A 130 8.82 -3.04 -2.79
CA ALA A 130 8.90 -1.81 -3.57
C ALA A 130 8.45 -2.00 -5.04
N SER A 131 8.62 -3.20 -5.62
CA SER A 131 8.12 -3.48 -6.97
C SER A 131 6.60 -3.60 -6.99
N LEU A 132 6.01 -4.23 -5.98
CA LEU A 132 4.56 -4.31 -5.80
C LEU A 132 3.94 -2.91 -5.67
N THR A 133 4.47 -2.10 -4.76
CA THR A 133 3.95 -0.74 -4.53
C THR A 133 4.21 0.21 -5.69
N GLY A 134 5.32 0.05 -6.40
CA GLY A 134 5.59 0.77 -7.65
C GLY A 134 4.60 0.42 -8.77
N GLY A 135 4.17 -0.83 -8.86
CA GLY A 135 3.10 -1.25 -9.76
C GLY A 135 1.74 -0.62 -9.42
N LEU A 136 1.39 -0.57 -8.13
CA LEU A 136 0.17 0.12 -7.67
C LEU A 136 0.21 1.62 -8.01
N GLN A 137 1.33 2.29 -7.77
CA GLN A 137 1.50 3.69 -8.13
C GLN A 137 1.37 3.92 -9.63
N ALA A 138 1.98 3.07 -10.45
CA ALA A 138 1.86 3.17 -11.91
C ALA A 138 0.41 2.98 -12.38
N ALA A 139 -0.35 2.07 -11.78
CA ALA A 139 -1.75 1.86 -12.07
C ALA A 139 -2.60 3.10 -11.71
N ASP A 140 -2.38 3.69 -10.53
CA ASP A 140 -3.07 4.91 -10.11
C ASP A 140 -2.76 6.09 -11.03
N GLN A 141 -1.49 6.28 -11.39
CA GLN A 141 -1.07 7.30 -12.35
C GLN A 141 -1.71 7.10 -13.74
N ALA A 142 -1.80 5.86 -14.22
CA ALA A 142 -2.46 5.54 -15.48
C ALA A 142 -3.95 5.89 -15.44
N GLN A 143 -4.65 5.53 -14.37
CA GLN A 143 -6.07 5.85 -14.17
C GLN A 143 -6.30 7.37 -14.10
N ASN A 144 -5.44 8.10 -13.41
CA ASN A 144 -5.51 9.55 -13.32
C ASN A 144 -5.23 10.24 -14.66
N ALA A 145 -4.34 9.67 -15.48
CA ALA A 145 -4.08 10.16 -16.84
C ALA A 145 -5.29 9.90 -17.74
N GLU A 146 -5.89 8.71 -17.68
CA GLU A 146 -7.09 8.35 -18.42
C GLU A 146 -8.28 9.26 -18.08
N ASN A 147 -8.55 9.49 -16.79
CA ASN A 147 -9.61 10.40 -16.36
C ASN A 147 -9.39 11.82 -16.89
N SER A 148 -8.14 12.27 -16.93
CA SER A 148 -7.80 13.60 -17.44
C SER A 148 -7.97 13.69 -18.95
N ALA A 149 -7.55 12.66 -19.70
CA ALA A 149 -7.77 12.59 -21.15
C ALA A 149 -9.27 12.59 -21.48
N THR A 150 -10.06 11.80 -20.77
CA THR A 150 -11.51 11.75 -20.91
C THR A 150 -12.15 13.11 -20.65
N THR A 151 -11.73 13.83 -19.63
CA THR A 151 -12.21 15.18 -19.32
C THR A 151 -11.90 16.15 -20.46
N VAL A 152 -10.67 16.15 -21.00
CA VAL A 152 -10.28 16.99 -22.12
C VAL A 152 -11.12 16.66 -23.37
N GLN A 153 -11.37 15.36 -23.63
CA GLN A 153 -12.20 14.93 -24.75
C GLN A 153 -13.67 15.38 -24.60
N MET A 154 -14.26 15.28 -23.41
CA MET A 154 -15.60 15.77 -23.13
C MET A 154 -15.72 17.28 -23.40
N VAL A 155 -14.74 18.04 -22.94
CA VAL A 155 -14.68 19.49 -23.20
C VAL A 155 -14.58 19.75 -24.71
N SER A 156 -13.76 19.01 -25.44
CA SER A 156 -13.65 19.11 -26.93
C SER A 156 -15.01 18.89 -27.63
N VAL A 157 -15.74 17.86 -27.19
CA VAL A 157 -17.07 17.57 -27.77
C VAL A 157 -18.05 18.72 -27.48
N LEU A 158 -18.09 19.24 -26.26
CA LEU A 158 -18.94 20.38 -25.93
C LEU A 158 -18.61 21.60 -26.78
N PHE A 159 -17.33 21.93 -26.93
CA PHE A 159 -16.90 23.03 -27.83
C PHE A 159 -17.30 22.78 -29.27
N SER A 160 -17.19 21.55 -29.76
CA SER A 160 -17.62 21.19 -31.14
C SER A 160 -19.10 21.45 -31.36
N ILE A 161 -19.95 21.09 -30.38
CA ILE A 161 -21.40 21.32 -30.45
C ILE A 161 -21.71 22.81 -30.47
N VAL A 162 -21.08 23.60 -29.62
CA VAL A 162 -21.27 25.06 -29.57
C VAL A 162 -20.84 25.70 -30.89
N ILE A 163 -19.67 25.33 -31.42
CA ILE A 163 -19.18 25.85 -32.73
C ILE A 163 -20.13 25.48 -33.84
N ALA A 164 -20.59 24.24 -33.90
CA ALA A 164 -21.54 23.78 -34.92
C ALA A 164 -22.87 24.57 -34.84
N ALA A 165 -23.39 24.79 -33.63
CA ALA A 165 -24.61 25.58 -33.42
C ALA A 165 -24.45 27.04 -33.89
N LEU A 166 -23.32 27.68 -33.57
CA LEU A 166 -23.00 29.04 -33.99
C LEU A 166 -22.87 29.14 -35.51
N LEU A 167 -22.13 28.22 -36.14
CA LEU A 167 -21.97 28.20 -37.62
C LEU A 167 -23.31 27.96 -38.31
N THR A 168 -24.15 27.08 -37.79
CA THR A 168 -25.49 26.85 -38.33
C THR A 168 -26.36 28.10 -38.22
N SER A 169 -26.35 28.79 -37.05
CA SER A 169 -27.13 30.01 -36.87
C SER A 169 -26.65 31.18 -37.75
N ALA A 170 -25.36 31.22 -38.04
CA ALA A 170 -24.75 32.21 -38.93
C ALA A 170 -24.92 31.87 -40.45
N GLY A 171 -25.47 30.72 -40.81
CA GLY A 171 -25.57 30.24 -42.16
C GLY A 171 -24.25 29.84 -42.81
N SER A 172 -23.16 29.76 -42.02
CA SER A 172 -21.79 29.52 -42.51
C SER A 172 -21.34 28.07 -42.39
N ILE A 173 -22.21 27.13 -42.09
CA ILE A 173 -21.85 25.72 -41.84
C ILE A 173 -21.20 25.08 -43.11
N TRP A 174 -21.55 25.57 -44.29
CA TRP A 174 -21.02 25.09 -45.58
C TRP A 174 -19.56 25.48 -45.85
N GLU A 175 -19.01 26.43 -45.07
CA GLU A 175 -17.60 26.84 -45.13
C GLU A 175 -16.68 25.92 -44.34
N LEU A 176 -17.25 24.97 -43.55
CA LEU A 176 -16.49 24.02 -42.75
C LEU A 176 -15.83 23.00 -43.67
N SER A 177 -14.53 23.17 -43.89
CA SER A 177 -13.77 22.19 -44.69
C SER A 177 -13.37 20.97 -43.84
N VAL A 178 -13.20 19.83 -44.46
CA VAL A 178 -12.67 18.62 -43.83
C VAL A 178 -11.31 18.89 -43.16
N ALA A 179 -10.47 19.71 -43.78
CA ALA A 179 -9.17 20.08 -43.23
C ALA A 179 -9.31 20.85 -41.93
N THR A 180 -10.28 21.75 -41.80
CA THR A 180 -10.53 22.50 -40.53
C THR A 180 -10.94 21.56 -39.40
N VAL A 181 -11.80 20.58 -39.67
CA VAL A 181 -12.23 19.59 -38.70
C VAL A 181 -11.07 18.70 -38.27
N LEU A 182 -10.22 18.26 -39.18
CA LEU A 182 -9.02 17.46 -38.87
C LEU A 182 -8.00 18.26 -38.03
N MET A 183 -7.78 19.54 -38.38
CA MET A 183 -6.89 20.40 -37.57
C MET A 183 -7.42 20.63 -36.16
N TYR A 184 -8.72 20.85 -36.01
CA TYR A 184 -9.37 20.96 -34.71
C TYR A 184 -9.16 19.67 -33.89
N GLN A 185 -9.41 18.51 -34.47
CA GLN A 185 -9.22 17.23 -33.79
C GLN A 185 -7.74 16.97 -33.42
N ALA A 186 -6.82 17.32 -34.32
CA ALA A 186 -5.38 17.18 -34.04
C ALA A 186 -4.94 18.09 -32.86
N ALA A 187 -5.45 19.31 -32.79
CA ALA A 187 -5.16 20.24 -31.70
C ALA A 187 -5.64 19.70 -30.33
N TRP A 188 -6.86 19.19 -30.27
CA TRP A 188 -7.39 18.59 -29.06
C TRP A 188 -6.66 17.29 -28.65
N SER A 189 -6.26 16.48 -29.63
CA SER A 189 -5.47 15.27 -29.37
C SER A 189 -4.09 15.63 -28.82
N ALA A 190 -3.42 16.64 -29.37
CA ALA A 190 -2.16 17.14 -28.86
C ALA A 190 -2.29 17.69 -27.42
N LEU A 191 -3.37 18.42 -27.13
CA LEU A 191 -3.66 18.92 -25.79
C LEU A 191 -3.89 17.78 -24.80
N SER A 192 -4.63 16.73 -25.16
CA SER A 192 -4.84 15.55 -24.34
C SER A 192 -3.52 14.86 -23.99
N ILE A 193 -2.65 14.66 -24.99
CA ILE A 193 -1.32 14.06 -24.77
C ILE A 193 -0.47 14.93 -23.83
N ALA A 194 -0.48 16.25 -24.02
CA ALA A 194 0.27 17.17 -23.17
C ALA A 194 -0.22 17.14 -21.71
N VAL A 195 -1.54 17.12 -21.49
CA VAL A 195 -2.12 17.03 -20.13
C VAL A 195 -1.77 15.70 -19.47
N CYS A 196 -1.83 14.59 -20.19
CA CYS A 196 -1.43 13.27 -19.67
C CYS A 196 0.07 13.24 -19.30
N ALA A 197 0.94 13.78 -20.17
CA ALA A 197 2.38 13.82 -19.92
C ALA A 197 2.74 14.68 -18.69
N LEU A 198 2.08 15.82 -18.50
CA LEU A 198 2.28 16.68 -17.34
C LEU A 198 1.85 15.99 -16.02
N LYS A 199 0.79 15.19 -16.04
CA LYS A 199 0.31 14.46 -14.87
C LYS A 199 1.17 13.24 -14.51
N GLN A 200 1.84 12.63 -15.47
CA GLN A 200 2.78 11.54 -15.20
C GLN A 200 4.10 12.03 -14.55
N HIS A 201 4.41 13.32 -14.70
CA HIS A 201 5.66 13.89 -14.17
C HIS A 201 5.54 14.46 -12.74
N ASN A 202 4.31 14.65 -12.23
CA ASN A 202 4.01 15.13 -10.86
C ASN A 202 3.54 13.99 -9.97
#